data_62c8b245f5d2e5988df9777a7917466a
#
_entry.id   62c8b245f5d2e5988df9777a7917466a
#
_cell.length_a   1.000
_cell.length_b   1.000
_cell.length_c   1.000
_cell.angle_alpha   90.00
_cell.angle_beta   90.00
_cell.angle_gamma   90.00
#
_symmetry.space_group_name_H-M   'P 1'
#
loop_
_entity.id
_entity.type
_entity.pdbx_description
1 polymer ?
#
loop_
_entity_poly.entity_id
_entity_poly.type
_entity_poly.pdbx_seq_one_letter_code
_entity_poly.pdbx_strand_id
1 'polypeptide(L)'
;MPDTSRIWVTIKQGLGGGSRKQKLGAFLGVFTPSILTILGVILYLRTGWVVGSVGLLQALAIVVIANAVTFISALSISAIATNMRVGAGGGYFIISRSLGIEVGAAIGVPLYLAMTLSVTLYAFGLAESMRVVWDAAPQRPIAAVTVLVVGLLAAKGAGVALRLQLPIMAG
;
A
#
# COMPACT_ATOMS: atom_id res chain seq x y z
N MET A 1 -47.79 20.79 20.95
CA MET A 1 -47.16 19.63 20.31
C MET A 1 -45.71 19.99 20.05
N PRO A 2 -44.73 19.28 20.62
CA PRO A 2 -43.32 19.58 20.36
C PRO A 2 -42.99 19.24 18.92
N ASP A 3 -42.26 20.16 18.29
CA ASP A 3 -41.88 20.07 16.87
C ASP A 3 -40.87 18.93 16.65
N THR A 4 -41.40 17.79 16.14
CA THR A 4 -40.63 16.60 15.86
C THR A 4 -39.53 16.83 14.81
N SER A 5 -39.63 17.90 14.01
CA SER A 5 -38.62 18.24 13.00
C SER A 5 -37.28 18.62 13.63
N ARG A 6 -37.30 19.32 14.77
CA ARG A 6 -36.10 19.71 15.50
C ARG A 6 -35.38 18.52 16.15
N ILE A 7 -36.14 17.54 16.61
CA ILE A 7 -35.55 16.31 17.19
C ILE A 7 -34.78 15.51 16.12
N TRP A 8 -35.34 15.39 14.92
CA TRP A 8 -34.67 14.70 13.81
C TRP A 8 -33.40 15.43 13.33
N VAL A 9 -33.39 16.76 13.34
CA VAL A 9 -32.22 17.54 12.98
C VAL A 9 -31.12 17.35 14.03
N THR A 10 -31.46 17.35 15.31
CA THR A 10 -30.48 17.17 16.41
C THR A 10 -29.93 15.75 16.44
N ILE A 11 -30.77 14.73 16.20
CA ILE A 11 -30.32 13.33 16.10
C ILE A 11 -29.39 13.16 14.89
N LYS A 12 -29.72 13.73 13.74
CA LYS A 12 -28.86 13.70 12.54
C LYS A 12 -27.51 14.42 12.74
N GLN A 13 -27.51 15.49 13.51
CA GLN A 13 -26.27 16.19 13.88
C GLN A 13 -25.46 15.43 14.94
N GLY A 14 -26.11 14.72 15.85
CA GLY A 14 -25.46 13.87 16.86
C GLY A 14 -24.91 12.55 16.30
N LEU A 15 -25.58 11.96 15.33
CA LEU A 15 -25.14 10.75 14.62
C LEU A 15 -24.15 11.07 13.48
N GLY A 16 -24.14 12.33 13.02
CA GLY A 16 -23.18 12.88 12.08
C GLY A 16 -21.93 13.42 12.77
N GLY A 17 -21.51 12.87 13.89
CA GLY A 17 -20.16 12.97 14.44
C GLY A 17 -19.19 12.40 13.41
N GLY A 18 -19.17 13.03 12.24
CA GLY A 18 -18.20 12.81 11.20
C GLY A 18 -16.83 13.00 11.84
N SER A 19 -16.18 11.90 12.17
CA SER A 19 -14.74 11.86 12.28
C SER A 19 -14.24 12.78 11.17
N ARG A 20 -13.72 13.96 11.53
CA ARG A 20 -12.92 14.79 10.63
C ARG A 20 -11.92 13.82 10.04
N LYS A 21 -12.16 13.36 8.81
CA LYS A 21 -11.19 12.60 8.04
C LYS A 21 -9.99 13.53 7.97
N GLN A 22 -9.06 13.33 8.87
CA GLN A 22 -7.81 14.07 8.93
C GLN A 22 -7.22 13.83 7.55
N LYS A 23 -7.25 14.87 6.69
CA LYS A 23 -6.64 14.81 5.38
C LYS A 23 -5.15 14.63 5.66
N LEU A 24 -4.68 13.40 5.55
CA LEU A 24 -3.27 13.08 5.61
C LEU A 24 -2.60 13.89 4.52
N GLY A 25 -1.64 14.73 4.87
CA GLY A 25 -0.86 15.47 3.89
C GLY A 25 -0.16 14.50 2.92
N ALA A 26 0.21 14.96 1.75
CA ALA A 26 0.91 14.14 0.75
C ALA A 26 2.17 13.46 1.33
N PHE A 27 2.84 14.11 2.26
CA PHE A 27 4.01 13.55 2.94
C PHE A 27 3.68 12.32 3.78
N LEU A 28 2.72 12.40 4.69
CA LEU A 28 2.33 11.30 5.59
C LEU A 28 1.48 10.23 4.90
N GLY A 29 0.67 10.62 3.92
CA GLY A 29 -0.27 9.70 3.27
C GLY A 29 0.30 8.97 2.06
N VAL A 30 1.35 9.50 1.43
CA VAL A 30 1.91 8.94 0.20
C VAL A 30 3.42 8.71 0.33
N PHE A 31 4.19 9.75 0.64
CA PHE A 31 5.65 9.68 0.66
C PHE A 31 6.16 8.68 1.70
N THR A 32 5.71 8.77 2.94
CA THR A 32 6.14 7.89 4.04
C THR A 32 5.89 6.40 3.75
N PRO A 33 4.67 5.95 3.43
CA PRO A 33 4.45 4.54 3.13
C PRO A 33 5.17 4.07 1.87
N SER A 34 5.35 4.93 0.86
CA SER A 34 6.09 4.57 -0.35
C SER A 34 7.57 4.34 -0.07
N ILE A 35 8.23 5.23 0.67
CA ILE A 35 9.64 5.07 1.05
C ILE A 35 9.84 3.82 1.89
N LEU A 36 9.00 3.58 2.91
CA LEU A 36 9.10 2.38 3.74
C LEU A 36 8.91 1.09 2.94
N THR A 37 8.05 1.11 1.93
CA THR A 37 7.84 -0.05 1.06
C THR A 37 9.03 -0.29 0.14
N ILE A 38 9.63 0.77 -0.43
CA ILE A 38 10.76 0.68 -1.35
C ILE A 38 12.05 0.30 -0.61
N LEU A 39 12.34 0.98 0.51
CA LEU A 39 13.50 0.69 1.38
C LEU A 39 13.30 -0.56 2.26
N GLY A 40 12.27 -1.33 2.01
CA GLY A 40 11.99 -2.56 2.74
C GLY A 40 13.04 -3.65 2.52
N VAL A 41 12.89 -4.71 3.28
CA VAL A 41 13.79 -5.87 3.36
C VAL A 41 14.20 -6.43 1.99
N ILE A 42 13.31 -6.40 0.99
CA ILE A 42 13.55 -6.97 -0.34
C ILE A 42 14.67 -6.24 -1.08
N LEU A 43 14.74 -4.91 -0.97
CA LEU A 43 15.81 -4.14 -1.60
C LEU A 43 17.19 -4.62 -1.11
N TYR A 44 17.35 -4.76 0.20
CA TYR A 44 18.65 -5.13 0.78
C TYR A 44 18.99 -6.61 0.56
N LEU A 45 18.04 -7.52 0.71
CA LEU A 45 18.32 -8.95 0.60
C LEU A 45 18.47 -9.41 -0.85
N ARG A 46 17.74 -8.82 -1.78
CA ARG A 46 17.65 -9.35 -3.16
C ARG A 46 18.49 -8.59 -4.17
N THR A 47 18.82 -7.33 -3.93
CA THR A 47 19.62 -6.54 -4.90
C THR A 47 21.01 -7.16 -5.12
N GLY A 48 21.69 -7.56 -4.06
CA GLY A 48 23.01 -8.21 -4.15
C GLY A 48 22.93 -9.54 -4.93
N TRP A 49 21.91 -10.34 -4.68
CA TRP A 49 21.69 -11.60 -5.40
C TRP A 49 21.41 -11.37 -6.89
N VAL A 50 20.58 -10.39 -7.23
CA VAL A 50 20.28 -10.03 -8.64
C VAL A 50 21.55 -9.60 -9.37
N VAL A 51 22.33 -8.68 -8.77
CA VAL A 51 23.58 -8.21 -9.36
C VAL A 51 24.59 -9.37 -9.53
N GLY A 52 24.66 -10.26 -8.55
CA GLY A 52 25.51 -11.45 -8.61
C GLY A 52 25.09 -12.46 -9.69
N SER A 53 23.78 -12.54 -9.98
CA SER A 53 23.23 -13.52 -10.97
C SER A 53 23.31 -13.02 -12.41
N VAL A 54 23.04 -11.73 -12.65
CA VAL A 54 22.97 -11.18 -14.03
C VAL A 54 24.12 -10.23 -14.39
N GLY A 55 24.93 -9.85 -13.42
CA GLY A 55 25.99 -8.84 -13.59
C GLY A 55 25.47 -7.40 -13.43
N LEU A 56 26.41 -6.51 -13.11
CA LEU A 56 26.09 -5.11 -12.77
C LEU A 56 25.46 -4.34 -13.94
N LEU A 57 25.99 -4.50 -15.16
CA LEU A 57 25.52 -3.75 -16.34
C LEU A 57 24.07 -4.12 -16.68
N GLN A 58 23.75 -5.41 -16.65
CA GLN A 58 22.40 -5.91 -16.94
C GLN A 58 21.43 -5.52 -15.82
N ALA A 59 21.86 -5.58 -14.56
CA ALA A 59 21.06 -5.11 -13.43
C ALA A 59 20.73 -3.62 -13.56
N LEU A 60 21.71 -2.77 -13.93
CA LEU A 60 21.46 -1.35 -14.18
C LEU A 60 20.51 -1.12 -15.35
N ALA A 61 20.65 -1.86 -16.45
CA ALA A 61 19.75 -1.76 -17.58
C ALA A 61 18.29 -2.09 -17.17
N ILE A 62 18.08 -3.15 -16.39
CA ILE A 62 16.77 -3.52 -15.85
C ILE A 62 16.19 -2.39 -14.99
N VAL A 63 17.00 -1.81 -14.10
CA VAL A 63 16.57 -0.70 -13.22
C VAL A 63 16.18 0.52 -14.05
N VAL A 64 16.96 0.90 -15.07
CA VAL A 64 16.65 2.05 -15.93
C VAL A 64 15.34 1.82 -16.70
N ILE A 65 15.15 0.65 -17.29
CA ILE A 65 13.92 0.31 -18.03
C ILE A 65 12.71 0.33 -17.06
N ALA A 66 12.82 -0.30 -15.91
CA ALA A 66 11.75 -0.34 -14.91
C ALA A 66 11.37 1.07 -14.42
N ASN A 67 12.35 1.92 -14.16
CA ASN A 67 12.10 3.32 -13.78
C ASN A 67 11.47 4.12 -14.90
N ALA A 68 11.87 3.94 -16.16
CA ALA A 68 11.26 4.60 -17.31
C ALA A 68 9.78 4.24 -17.46
N VAL A 69 9.43 2.96 -17.35
CA VAL A 69 8.03 2.49 -17.38
C VAL A 69 7.22 3.08 -16.22
N THR A 70 7.78 3.06 -15.01
CA THR A 70 7.12 3.61 -13.82
C THR A 70 6.92 5.12 -13.97
N PHE A 71 7.90 5.83 -14.49
CA PHE A 71 7.82 7.28 -14.70
C PHE A 71 6.73 7.66 -15.70
N ILE A 72 6.65 6.98 -16.85
CA ILE A 72 5.61 7.19 -17.85
C ILE A 72 4.22 6.89 -17.26
N SER A 73 4.09 5.80 -16.52
CA SER A 73 2.84 5.44 -15.84
C SER A 73 2.42 6.47 -14.80
N ALA A 74 3.38 7.00 -14.03
CA ALA A 74 3.13 8.04 -13.02
C ALA A 74 2.66 9.35 -13.67
N LEU A 75 3.24 9.75 -14.81
CA LEU A 75 2.78 10.92 -15.58
C LEU A 75 1.35 10.74 -16.07
N SER A 76 1.01 9.58 -16.61
CA SER A 76 -0.34 9.27 -17.10
C SER A 76 -1.37 9.32 -15.95
N ILE A 77 -1.08 8.70 -14.82
CA ILE A 77 -1.96 8.72 -13.64
C ILE A 77 -2.09 10.14 -13.07
N SER A 78 -0.99 10.90 -13.02
CA SER A 78 -1.00 12.29 -12.56
C SER A 78 -1.87 13.17 -13.43
N ALA A 79 -1.78 13.04 -14.76
CA ALA A 79 -2.62 13.79 -15.70
C ALA A 79 -4.12 13.50 -15.50
N ILE A 80 -4.49 12.25 -15.25
CA ILE A 80 -5.89 11.88 -14.98
C ILE A 80 -6.34 12.39 -13.61
N ALA A 81 -5.51 12.20 -12.57
CA ALA A 81 -5.83 12.58 -11.20
C ALA A 81 -6.00 14.10 -10.99
N THR A 82 -5.36 14.93 -11.84
CA THR A 82 -5.55 16.39 -11.82
C THR A 82 -6.86 16.82 -12.47
N ASN A 83 -7.40 16.03 -13.40
CA ASN A 83 -8.62 16.35 -14.12
C ASN A 83 -9.90 15.78 -13.50
N MET A 84 -9.80 14.77 -12.62
CA MET A 84 -10.96 14.15 -11.99
C MET A 84 -10.73 13.89 -10.51
N ARG A 85 -11.80 13.92 -9.71
CA ARG A 85 -11.74 13.53 -8.31
C ARG A 85 -11.62 12.02 -8.21
N VAL A 86 -10.46 11.55 -7.75
CA VAL A 86 -10.22 10.13 -7.53
C VAL A 86 -10.91 9.68 -6.24
N GLY A 87 -11.80 8.71 -6.35
CA GLY A 87 -12.48 8.08 -5.21
C GLY A 87 -11.68 6.92 -4.60
N ALA A 88 -12.30 6.24 -3.64
CA ALA A 88 -11.73 5.02 -3.06
C ALA A 88 -11.55 3.94 -4.14
N GLY A 89 -10.40 3.25 -4.12
CA GLY A 89 -10.04 2.24 -5.12
C GLY A 89 -8.85 2.63 -6.02
N GLY A 90 -8.37 3.90 -5.93
CA GLY A 90 -7.16 4.33 -6.63
C GLY A 90 -7.18 4.06 -8.13
N GLY A 91 -6.22 3.31 -8.64
CA GLY A 91 -6.08 2.97 -10.06
C GLY A 91 -7.30 2.24 -10.64
N TYR A 92 -7.90 1.32 -9.88
CA TYR A 92 -9.14 0.65 -10.27
C TYR A 92 -10.28 1.65 -10.51
N PHE A 93 -10.45 2.63 -9.61
CA PHE A 93 -11.48 3.66 -9.74
C PHE A 93 -11.27 4.51 -11.00
N ILE A 94 -10.02 4.93 -11.26
CA ILE A 94 -9.66 5.73 -12.44
C ILE A 94 -10.02 4.97 -13.72
N ILE A 95 -9.59 3.72 -13.81
CA ILE A 95 -9.75 2.91 -15.02
C ILE A 95 -11.22 2.53 -15.26
N SER A 96 -11.93 2.11 -14.21
CA SER A 96 -13.36 1.78 -14.34
C SER A 96 -14.22 2.98 -14.74
N ARG A 97 -13.82 4.19 -14.34
CA ARG A 97 -14.53 5.42 -14.68
C ARG A 97 -14.21 5.92 -16.09
N SER A 98 -12.98 5.68 -16.57
CA SER A 98 -12.51 6.16 -17.89
C SER A 98 -12.80 5.17 -19.02
N LEU A 99 -12.65 3.88 -18.78
CA LEU A 99 -12.71 2.82 -19.80
C LEU A 99 -13.89 1.85 -19.62
N GLY A 100 -14.70 2.06 -18.58
CA GLY A 100 -15.85 1.20 -18.28
C GLY A 100 -15.55 0.14 -17.22
N ILE A 101 -16.63 -0.43 -16.68
CA ILE A 101 -16.57 -1.36 -15.54
C ILE A 101 -15.96 -2.70 -15.95
N GLU A 102 -16.11 -3.12 -17.19
CA GLU A 102 -15.57 -4.39 -17.71
C GLU A 102 -14.03 -4.35 -17.70
N VAL A 103 -13.44 -3.28 -18.23
CA VAL A 103 -11.98 -3.07 -18.22
C VAL A 103 -11.47 -2.88 -16.79
N GLY A 104 -12.23 -2.15 -15.96
CA GLY A 104 -11.94 -2.00 -14.54
C GLY A 104 -11.87 -3.35 -13.82
N ALA A 105 -12.83 -4.23 -14.04
CA ALA A 105 -12.86 -5.57 -13.43
C ALA A 105 -11.68 -6.44 -13.92
N ALA A 106 -11.36 -6.39 -15.21
CA ALA A 106 -10.22 -7.11 -15.77
C ALA A 106 -8.87 -6.71 -15.12
N ILE A 107 -8.73 -5.46 -14.69
CA ILE A 107 -7.52 -4.97 -14.01
C ILE A 107 -7.62 -5.17 -12.49
N GLY A 108 -8.81 -5.14 -11.93
CA GLY A 108 -9.05 -5.30 -10.49
C GLY A 108 -8.57 -6.65 -9.95
N VAL A 109 -8.81 -7.73 -10.69
CA VAL A 109 -8.39 -9.08 -10.27
C VAL A 109 -6.86 -9.22 -10.24
N PRO A 110 -6.10 -8.90 -11.30
CA PRO A 110 -4.64 -8.89 -11.24
C PRO A 110 -4.08 -7.96 -10.16
N LEU A 111 -4.67 -6.79 -9.95
CA LEU A 111 -4.25 -5.86 -8.92
C LEU A 111 -4.41 -6.44 -7.51
N TYR A 112 -5.55 -7.10 -7.25
CA TYR A 112 -5.77 -7.79 -5.98
C TYR A 112 -4.76 -8.91 -5.75
N LEU A 113 -4.52 -9.73 -6.76
CA LEU A 113 -3.52 -10.81 -6.69
C LEU A 113 -2.11 -10.24 -6.46
N ALA A 114 -1.72 -9.19 -7.18
CA ALA A 114 -0.43 -8.53 -7.01
C ALA A 114 -0.25 -7.99 -5.58
N MET A 115 -1.26 -7.35 -5.00
CA MET A 115 -1.23 -6.87 -3.62
C MET A 115 -1.08 -8.02 -2.62
N THR A 116 -1.83 -9.11 -2.80
CA THR A 116 -1.79 -10.29 -1.91
C THR A 116 -0.42 -10.97 -1.98
N LEU A 117 0.10 -11.19 -3.18
CA LEU A 117 1.42 -11.77 -3.38
C LEU A 117 2.54 -10.89 -2.80
N SER A 118 2.41 -9.56 -2.91
CA SER A 118 3.36 -8.62 -2.33
C SER A 118 3.41 -8.72 -0.82
N VAL A 119 2.27 -8.81 -0.12
CA VAL A 119 2.23 -8.98 1.34
C VAL A 119 2.94 -10.28 1.74
N THR A 120 2.67 -11.37 1.01
CA THR A 120 3.33 -12.65 1.24
C THR A 120 4.84 -12.55 1.04
N LEU A 121 5.28 -11.90 -0.02
CA LEU A 121 6.70 -11.69 -0.34
C LEU A 121 7.42 -10.91 0.78
N TYR A 122 6.80 -9.85 1.31
CA TYR A 122 7.35 -9.07 2.44
C TYR A 122 7.40 -9.89 3.73
N ALA A 123 6.40 -10.72 4.00
CA ALA A 123 6.39 -11.59 5.19
C ALA A 123 7.51 -12.66 5.12
N PHE A 124 7.73 -13.25 3.95
CA PHE A 124 8.85 -14.17 3.75
C PHE A 124 10.20 -13.45 3.80
N GLY A 125 10.32 -12.25 3.24
CA GLY A 125 11.53 -11.43 3.34
C GLY A 125 11.90 -11.09 4.77
N LEU A 126 10.91 -10.76 5.62
CA LEU A 126 11.12 -10.54 7.05
C LEU A 126 11.62 -11.83 7.74
N ALA A 127 10.99 -12.96 7.44
CA ALA A 127 11.40 -14.24 8.01
C ALA A 127 12.80 -14.67 7.56
N GLU A 128 13.18 -14.34 6.32
CA GLU A 128 14.53 -14.57 5.79
C GLU A 128 15.57 -13.67 6.49
N SER A 129 15.26 -12.41 6.74
CA SER A 129 16.17 -11.51 7.47
C SER A 129 16.38 -11.95 8.92
N MET A 130 15.37 -12.54 9.57
CA MET A 130 15.54 -13.11 10.90
C MET A 130 16.49 -14.30 10.92
N ARG A 131 16.57 -15.08 9.84
CA ARG A 131 17.53 -16.20 9.73
C ARG A 131 18.98 -15.73 9.63
N VAL A 132 19.23 -14.50 9.18
CA VAL A 132 20.59 -13.95 9.18
C VAL A 132 21.12 -13.77 10.61
N VAL A 133 20.22 -13.48 11.57
CA VAL A 133 20.57 -13.29 12.98
C VAL A 133 20.45 -14.60 13.76
N TRP A 134 19.50 -15.44 13.42
CA TRP A 134 19.18 -16.71 14.08
C TRP A 134 19.01 -17.81 13.05
N ASP A 135 20.07 -18.52 12.78
CA ASP A 135 20.18 -19.52 11.70
C ASP A 135 19.14 -20.66 11.81
N ALA A 136 18.81 -21.06 13.06
CA ALA A 136 17.80 -22.08 13.35
C ALA A 136 16.34 -21.59 13.26
N ALA A 137 16.07 -20.31 12.90
CA ALA A 137 14.73 -19.75 12.89
C ALA A 137 13.85 -20.41 11.81
N PRO A 138 12.68 -20.95 12.16
CA PRO A 138 11.79 -21.61 11.22
C PRO A 138 11.06 -20.56 10.36
N GLN A 139 11.43 -20.45 9.08
CA GLN A 139 10.94 -19.41 8.17
C GLN A 139 9.42 -19.43 7.96
N ARG A 140 8.83 -20.63 7.78
CA ARG A 140 7.40 -20.78 7.49
C ARG A 140 6.49 -20.27 8.61
N PRO A 141 6.66 -20.70 9.89
CA PRO A 141 5.81 -20.20 10.97
C PRO A 141 6.02 -18.70 11.24
N ILE A 142 7.24 -18.17 11.09
CA ILE A 142 7.50 -16.74 11.25
C ILE A 142 6.72 -15.95 10.19
N ALA A 143 6.79 -16.35 8.94
CA ALA A 143 6.02 -15.71 7.86
C ALA A 143 4.50 -15.81 8.12
N ALA A 144 3.99 -16.97 8.55
CA ALA A 144 2.58 -17.17 8.87
C ALA A 144 2.11 -16.27 10.03
N VAL A 145 2.87 -16.19 11.11
CA VAL A 145 2.58 -15.29 12.24
C VAL A 145 2.60 -13.83 11.79
N THR A 146 3.57 -13.43 10.97
CA THR A 146 3.65 -12.07 10.41
C THR A 146 2.41 -11.71 9.61
N VAL A 147 1.97 -12.60 8.71
CA VAL A 147 0.74 -12.38 7.91
C VAL A 147 -0.49 -12.28 8.81
N LEU A 148 -0.61 -13.13 9.83
CA LEU A 148 -1.71 -13.08 10.80
C LEU A 148 -1.73 -11.75 11.57
N VAL A 149 -0.60 -11.33 12.10
CA VAL A 149 -0.49 -10.08 12.86
C VAL A 149 -0.82 -8.87 11.98
N VAL A 150 -0.25 -8.81 10.77
CA VAL A 150 -0.53 -7.73 9.82
C VAL A 150 -2.00 -7.74 9.39
N GLY A 151 -2.59 -8.92 9.15
CA GLY A 151 -3.99 -9.07 8.82
C GLY A 151 -4.92 -8.58 9.93
N LEU A 152 -4.64 -8.91 11.19
CA LEU A 152 -5.39 -8.43 12.35
C LEU A 152 -5.25 -6.90 12.54
N LEU A 153 -4.06 -6.35 12.30
CA LEU A 153 -3.85 -4.90 12.33
C LEU A 153 -4.61 -4.20 11.21
N ALA A 154 -4.60 -4.76 10.00
CA ALA A 154 -5.33 -4.23 8.85
C ALA A 154 -6.85 -4.26 9.09
N ALA A 155 -7.38 -5.30 9.75
CA ALA A 155 -8.79 -5.40 10.13
C ALA A 155 -9.24 -4.29 11.10
N LYS A 156 -8.32 -3.74 11.92
CA LYS A 156 -8.59 -2.59 12.81
C LYS A 156 -8.62 -1.25 12.06
N GLY A 157 -8.28 -1.22 10.79
CA GLY A 157 -8.34 -0.05 9.91
C GLY A 157 -7.00 0.61 9.63
N ALA A 158 -6.92 1.25 8.45
CA ALA A 158 -5.71 1.89 7.94
C ALA A 158 -5.11 2.98 8.85
N GLY A 159 -5.95 3.63 9.67
CA GLY A 159 -5.48 4.68 10.59
C GLY A 159 -4.54 4.16 11.68
N VAL A 160 -4.71 2.92 12.13
CA VAL A 160 -3.83 2.28 13.11
C VAL A 160 -2.49 1.92 12.47
N ALA A 161 -2.52 1.36 11.26
CA ALA A 161 -1.32 1.01 10.53
C ALA A 161 -0.43 2.24 10.25
N LEU A 162 -1.02 3.35 9.80
CA LEU A 162 -0.30 4.61 9.55
C LEU A 162 0.33 5.20 10.82
N ARG A 163 -0.36 5.12 11.96
CA ARG A 163 0.19 5.62 13.24
C ARG A 163 1.38 4.78 13.72
N LEU A 164 1.37 3.48 13.45
CA LEU A 164 2.49 2.59 13.79
C LEU A 164 3.71 2.81 12.87
N GLN A 165 3.51 3.28 11.63
CA GLN A 165 4.61 3.58 10.71
C GLN A 165 5.45 4.79 11.14
N LEU A 166 4.85 5.78 11.81
CA LEU A 166 5.56 7.00 12.23
C LEU A 166 6.74 6.74 13.17
N PRO A 167 6.59 5.98 14.28
CA PRO A 167 7.73 5.69 15.15
C PRO A 167 8.78 4.80 14.49
N ILE A 168 8.40 3.92 13.57
CA ILE A 168 9.34 3.06 12.82
C ILE A 168 10.23 3.88 11.88
N MET A 169 9.70 4.99 11.35
CA MET A 169 10.47 5.86 10.45
C MET A 169 11.38 6.84 11.22
N ALA A 170 11.08 7.11 12.49
CA ALA A 170 11.84 8.06 13.32
C ALA A 170 13.01 7.40 14.08
N GLY A 171 13.07 6.07 14.17
CA GLY A 171 14.15 5.30 14.79
C GLY A 171 15.08 4.69 13.79
#